data_6013258726c4a6eb8408c647e008c412
#
_entry.id   6013258726c4a6eb8408c647e008c412
#
_cell.length_a   1.000
_cell.length_b   1.000
_cell.length_c   1.000
_cell.angle_alpha   90.00
_cell.angle_beta   90.00
_cell.angle_gamma   90.00
#
_symmetry.space_group_name_H-M   'P 1'
#
loop_
_entity.id
_entity.type
_entity.pdbx_description
1 polymer ?
#
loop_
_entity_poly.entity_id
_entity_poly.type
_entity_poly.pdbx_seq_one_letter_code
_entity_poly.pdbx_strand_id
1 'polypeptide(L)'
;MTNSADTSNAVSPFQQTGAQEQPIHRIRIIGVPLDMGASRRGVDMGPSAVRVAGLEARLEALGHEVTDGGNIRVEIAETQASGNEKAHYLEQIAETCKRTAEAVVKTMEEGMMPLVLGGDHSLAAGSASGAAEFYRRRGEKIGVIWFDAHADFNTPESSLSGNVHGMPLAALLGLGPDGLAKIFGYAPKIAAANTALIGVRDIDAGERENIRRAGLTAVYTMRDIDERGMRAVMEEALSVAGRGTAGYHVSLDMDWIDPEDAPGVGTPVRGGATYREAHLAMEILADHGQMRSFEIVEVNPVIDEHNRTADLAVELACSAFGKKIL
;
A
#
# COMPACT_ATOMS: atom_id res chain seq x y z
N MET A 1 -21.26 -70.15 4.97
CA MET A 1 -20.37 -69.24 5.70
C MET A 1 -19.94 -68.17 4.70
N THR A 2 -20.64 -67.10 4.66
CA THR A 2 -20.50 -66.02 3.63
C THR A 2 -19.72 -64.86 4.27
N ASN A 3 -18.55 -64.54 3.70
CA ASN A 3 -17.76 -63.39 4.07
C ASN A 3 -18.27 -62.16 3.30
N SER A 4 -18.81 -61.21 4.00
CA SER A 4 -19.16 -59.89 3.47
C SER A 4 -17.92 -59.00 3.47
N ALA A 5 -17.52 -58.53 2.29
CA ALA A 5 -16.47 -57.54 2.13
C ALA A 5 -17.05 -56.15 2.44
N ASP A 6 -16.43 -55.51 3.40
CA ASP A 6 -16.70 -54.14 3.80
C ASP A 6 -16.02 -53.18 2.80
N THR A 7 -16.81 -52.46 2.01
CA THR A 7 -16.32 -51.43 1.11
C THR A 7 -16.25 -50.11 1.86
N SER A 8 -15.07 -49.75 2.39
CA SER A 8 -14.79 -48.45 2.96
C SER A 8 -14.92 -47.36 1.90
N ASN A 9 -15.90 -46.48 2.06
CA ASN A 9 -16.04 -45.24 1.33
C ASN A 9 -14.82 -44.34 1.60
N ALA A 10 -13.93 -44.26 0.65
CA ALA A 10 -12.89 -43.23 0.62
C ALA A 10 -13.54 -41.89 0.28
N VAL A 11 -13.71 -41.06 1.28
CA VAL A 11 -14.16 -39.65 1.11
C VAL A 11 -13.06 -38.90 0.40
N SER A 12 -13.39 -38.32 -0.76
CA SER A 12 -12.50 -37.45 -1.54
C SER A 12 -12.09 -36.22 -0.71
N PRO A 13 -10.82 -35.83 -0.67
CA PRO A 13 -10.37 -34.68 0.10
C PRO A 13 -10.73 -33.30 -0.52
N PHE A 14 -11.46 -33.28 -1.62
CA PHE A 14 -12.01 -32.06 -2.23
C PHE A 14 -13.45 -31.84 -1.78
N GLN A 15 -13.66 -31.52 -0.49
CA GLN A 15 -14.86 -30.77 -0.14
C GLN A 15 -14.69 -29.35 -0.69
N GLN A 16 -15.48 -29.01 -1.69
CA GLN A 16 -15.71 -27.65 -2.13
C GLN A 16 -16.17 -26.83 -0.91
N THR A 17 -15.28 -26.07 -0.32
CA THR A 17 -15.67 -24.93 0.52
C THR A 17 -16.48 -24.02 -0.40
N GLY A 18 -17.77 -23.87 -0.13
CA GLY A 18 -18.66 -23.03 -0.93
C GLY A 18 -17.98 -21.68 -1.16
N ALA A 19 -17.93 -21.25 -2.42
CA ALA A 19 -17.39 -19.97 -2.79
C ALA A 19 -18.14 -18.91 -1.99
N GLN A 20 -17.50 -18.33 -0.98
CA GLN A 20 -18.04 -17.12 -0.35
C GLN A 20 -18.03 -16.04 -1.42
N GLU A 21 -19.20 -15.52 -1.77
CA GLU A 21 -19.30 -14.36 -2.64
C GLU A 21 -18.48 -13.22 -2.02
N GLN A 22 -17.55 -12.68 -2.78
CA GLN A 22 -16.75 -11.55 -2.32
C GLN A 22 -17.66 -10.33 -2.11
N PRO A 23 -17.46 -9.55 -1.05
CA PRO A 23 -18.29 -8.39 -0.80
C PRO A 23 -18.14 -7.37 -1.93
N ILE A 24 -19.26 -6.88 -2.44
CA ILE A 24 -19.28 -5.77 -3.37
C ILE A 24 -18.85 -4.51 -2.63
N HIS A 25 -17.82 -3.84 -3.11
CA HIS A 25 -17.33 -2.59 -2.56
C HIS A 25 -17.84 -1.41 -3.40
N ARG A 26 -18.13 -0.31 -2.72
CA ARG A 26 -18.25 1.01 -3.33
C ARG A 26 -16.90 1.69 -3.24
N ILE A 27 -16.24 1.88 -4.37
CA ILE A 27 -14.85 2.33 -4.46
C ILE A 27 -14.81 3.74 -5.02
N ARG A 28 -14.03 4.64 -4.40
CA ARG A 28 -13.66 5.91 -5.00
C ARG A 28 -12.18 5.95 -5.32
N ILE A 29 -11.86 6.12 -6.60
CA ILE A 29 -10.51 6.37 -7.07
C ILE A 29 -10.15 7.83 -6.79
N ILE A 30 -8.97 8.05 -6.20
CA ILE A 30 -8.42 9.37 -5.90
C ILE A 30 -7.00 9.43 -6.46
N GLY A 31 -6.76 10.22 -7.49
CA GLY A 31 -5.41 10.41 -8.03
C GLY A 31 -4.63 11.47 -7.23
N VAL A 32 -3.36 11.20 -6.94
CA VAL A 32 -2.45 12.13 -6.27
C VAL A 32 -1.15 12.22 -7.08
N PRO A 33 -1.08 13.08 -8.10
CA PRO A 33 0.06 13.18 -9.01
C PRO A 33 1.24 13.95 -8.36
N LEU A 34 1.78 13.39 -7.26
CA LEU A 34 2.90 13.95 -6.50
C LEU A 34 4.21 13.31 -6.95
N ASP A 35 5.25 14.10 -7.23
CA ASP A 35 6.59 13.61 -7.54
C ASP A 35 7.71 14.52 -7.03
N MET A 36 7.41 15.30 -5.99
CA MET A 36 8.37 16.18 -5.34
C MET A 36 9.17 15.48 -4.24
N GLY A 37 8.70 14.32 -3.76
CA GLY A 37 9.35 13.57 -2.69
C GLY A 37 10.54 12.73 -3.14
N ALA A 38 10.71 12.50 -4.44
CA ALA A 38 11.78 11.70 -5.03
C ALA A 38 12.72 12.54 -5.91
N SER A 39 13.97 12.08 -6.08
CA SER A 39 14.92 12.73 -7.00
C SER A 39 14.60 12.44 -8.47
N ARG A 40 13.96 11.29 -8.77
CA ARG A 40 13.59 10.90 -10.12
C ARG A 40 12.14 11.31 -10.41
N ARG A 41 11.98 12.14 -11.44
CA ARG A 41 10.68 12.68 -11.86
C ARG A 41 9.92 11.68 -12.74
N GLY A 42 8.60 11.86 -12.83
CA GLY A 42 7.71 11.14 -13.74
C GLY A 42 6.63 10.30 -13.07
N VAL A 43 6.71 10.05 -11.76
CA VAL A 43 5.67 9.32 -11.02
C VAL A 43 4.36 10.11 -10.88
N ASP A 44 4.38 11.43 -11.11
CA ASP A 44 3.18 12.27 -11.22
C ASP A 44 2.23 11.81 -12.34
N MET A 45 2.76 11.11 -13.36
CA MET A 45 1.95 10.50 -14.42
C MET A 45 1.37 9.13 -14.02
N GLY A 46 1.80 8.55 -12.89
CA GLY A 46 1.34 7.24 -12.38
C GLY A 46 -0.18 7.11 -12.31
N PRO A 47 -0.92 8.07 -11.70
CA PRO A 47 -2.38 8.01 -11.66
C PRO A 47 -3.03 7.92 -13.05
N SER A 48 -2.49 8.61 -14.03
CA SER A 48 -2.98 8.55 -15.42
C SER A 48 -2.63 7.22 -16.09
N ALA A 49 -1.41 6.72 -15.87
CA ALA A 49 -0.96 5.44 -16.41
C ALA A 49 -1.84 4.26 -15.94
N VAL A 50 -2.16 4.22 -14.65
CA VAL A 50 -3.04 3.19 -14.06
C VAL A 50 -4.48 3.31 -14.58
N ARG A 51 -5.00 4.54 -14.79
CA ARG A 51 -6.31 4.74 -15.44
C ARG A 51 -6.32 4.25 -16.88
N VAL A 52 -5.27 4.53 -17.64
CA VAL A 52 -5.12 4.07 -19.04
C VAL A 52 -5.04 2.55 -19.10
N ALA A 53 -4.45 1.88 -18.10
CA ALA A 53 -4.45 0.43 -17.92
C ALA A 53 -5.84 -0.16 -17.60
N GLY A 54 -6.88 0.69 -17.43
CA GLY A 54 -8.28 0.29 -17.35
C GLY A 54 -8.75 -0.15 -15.97
N LEU A 55 -8.19 0.41 -14.89
CA LEU A 55 -8.50 0.04 -13.50
C LEU A 55 -10.02 0.07 -13.21
N GLU A 56 -10.71 1.18 -13.52
CA GLU A 56 -12.14 1.35 -13.27
C GLU A 56 -12.96 0.24 -13.92
N ALA A 57 -12.84 0.06 -15.22
CA ALA A 57 -13.58 -0.95 -15.97
C ALA A 57 -13.32 -2.38 -15.48
N ARG A 58 -12.07 -2.68 -15.06
CA ARG A 58 -11.70 -4.01 -14.54
C ARG A 58 -12.29 -4.27 -13.16
N LEU A 59 -12.38 -3.26 -12.29
CA LEU A 59 -13.05 -3.38 -10.98
C LEU A 59 -14.56 -3.48 -11.13
N GLU A 60 -15.18 -2.72 -12.05
CA GLU A 60 -16.61 -2.85 -12.39
C GLU A 60 -16.95 -4.23 -12.93
N ALA A 61 -16.07 -4.82 -13.74
CA ALA A 61 -16.24 -6.18 -14.25
C ALA A 61 -16.22 -7.26 -13.13
N LEU A 62 -15.67 -6.94 -11.95
CA LEU A 62 -15.74 -7.77 -10.75
C LEU A 62 -17.03 -7.54 -9.92
N GLY A 63 -17.89 -6.61 -10.35
CA GLY A 63 -19.16 -6.29 -9.69
C GLY A 63 -19.07 -5.15 -8.67
N HIS A 64 -17.94 -4.45 -8.55
CA HIS A 64 -17.82 -3.30 -7.67
C HIS A 64 -18.50 -2.04 -8.25
N GLU A 65 -18.94 -1.15 -7.38
CA GLU A 65 -19.39 0.18 -7.77
C GLU A 65 -18.21 1.15 -7.72
N VAL A 66 -17.72 1.60 -8.87
CA VAL A 66 -16.53 2.45 -8.94
C VAL A 66 -16.89 3.88 -9.33
N THR A 67 -16.25 4.85 -8.72
CA THR A 67 -16.38 6.28 -9.07
C THR A 67 -14.99 6.90 -9.10
N ASP A 68 -14.58 7.45 -10.23
CA ASP A 68 -13.34 8.23 -10.30
C ASP A 68 -13.57 9.66 -9.77
N GLY A 69 -12.92 9.99 -8.65
CA GLY A 69 -12.97 11.28 -8.00
C GLY A 69 -12.02 12.34 -8.61
N GLY A 70 -11.26 11.97 -9.66
CA GLY A 70 -10.25 12.83 -10.25
C GLY A 70 -8.96 12.91 -9.42
N ASN A 71 -8.21 13.99 -9.61
CA ASN A 71 -6.93 14.20 -8.96
C ASN A 71 -7.00 15.26 -7.86
N ILE A 72 -6.26 15.02 -6.79
CA ILE A 72 -5.91 16.05 -5.80
C ILE A 72 -5.02 17.10 -6.49
N ARG A 73 -5.21 18.36 -6.14
CA ARG A 73 -4.33 19.42 -6.62
C ARG A 73 -2.95 19.29 -5.99
N VAL A 74 -1.94 19.21 -6.84
CA VAL A 74 -0.52 19.19 -6.48
C VAL A 74 0.16 20.40 -7.12
N GLU A 75 1.14 20.99 -6.43
CA GLU A 75 1.95 22.08 -6.99
C GLU A 75 2.98 21.50 -7.99
N ILE A 76 3.38 22.30 -8.96
CA ILE A 76 4.36 21.91 -9.99
C ILE A 76 5.77 22.18 -9.45
N ALA A 77 6.61 21.16 -9.34
CA ALA A 77 7.93 21.24 -8.72
C ALA A 77 8.83 22.35 -9.32
N GLU A 78 8.79 22.52 -10.66
CA GLU A 78 9.56 23.54 -11.37
C GLU A 78 9.22 24.97 -10.98
N THR A 79 8.07 25.19 -10.34
CA THR A 79 7.62 26.49 -9.86
C THR A 79 7.88 26.73 -8.38
N GLN A 80 8.43 25.72 -7.68
CA GLN A 80 8.65 25.75 -6.24
C GLN A 80 10.14 25.74 -5.89
N ALA A 81 10.50 26.32 -4.76
CA ALA A 81 11.82 26.13 -4.18
C ALA A 81 11.86 24.81 -3.41
N SER A 82 12.97 24.06 -3.52
CA SER A 82 13.13 22.77 -2.83
C SER A 82 13.18 22.89 -1.30
N GLY A 83 13.49 24.07 -0.78
CA GLY A 83 13.48 24.36 0.66
C GLY A 83 14.62 23.69 1.42
N ASN A 84 14.28 22.90 2.42
CA ASN A 84 15.24 22.25 3.31
C ASN A 84 15.97 21.09 2.59
N GLU A 85 17.30 21.09 2.58
CA GLU A 85 18.13 20.05 1.99
C GLU A 85 17.95 18.66 2.66
N LYS A 86 17.43 18.63 3.88
CA LYS A 86 17.14 17.39 4.62
C LYS A 86 15.71 16.88 4.43
N ALA A 87 14.86 17.68 3.77
CA ALA A 87 13.47 17.31 3.45
C ALA A 87 13.00 18.24 2.30
N HIS A 88 13.31 17.83 1.07
CA HIS A 88 12.99 18.61 -0.13
C HIS A 88 11.48 18.76 -0.29
N TYR A 89 11.03 19.97 -0.64
CA TYR A 89 9.63 20.31 -0.90
C TYR A 89 8.65 19.92 0.23
N LEU A 90 9.13 19.81 1.47
CA LEU A 90 8.33 19.32 2.59
C LEU A 90 7.00 20.07 2.78
N GLU A 91 7.00 21.40 2.60
CA GLU A 91 5.78 22.22 2.76
C GLU A 91 4.72 21.88 1.70
N GLN A 92 5.11 21.73 0.44
CA GLN A 92 4.23 21.39 -0.67
C GLN A 92 3.71 19.97 -0.55
N ILE A 93 4.58 19.04 -0.15
CA ILE A 93 4.23 17.64 0.10
C ILE A 93 3.24 17.55 1.28
N ALA A 94 3.51 18.23 2.38
CA ALA A 94 2.63 18.22 3.56
C ALA A 94 1.24 18.80 3.24
N GLU A 95 1.16 19.86 2.45
CA GLU A 95 -0.13 20.41 2.03
C GLU A 95 -0.89 19.43 1.10
N THR A 96 -0.18 18.74 0.20
CA THR A 96 -0.76 17.69 -0.65
C THR A 96 -1.26 16.51 0.19
N CYS A 97 -0.45 16.05 1.15
CA CYS A 97 -0.84 14.98 2.08
C CYS A 97 -2.08 15.36 2.90
N LYS A 98 -2.18 16.62 3.35
CA LYS A 98 -3.37 17.12 4.07
C LYS A 98 -4.61 17.06 3.20
N ARG A 99 -4.56 17.56 1.95
CA ARG A 99 -5.67 17.49 0.99
C ARG A 99 -6.06 16.03 0.70
N THR A 100 -5.08 15.15 0.55
CA THR A 100 -5.31 13.71 0.35
C THR A 100 -6.01 13.12 1.56
N ALA A 101 -5.56 13.41 2.77
CA ALA A 101 -6.19 12.93 4.00
C ALA A 101 -7.65 13.39 4.15
N GLU A 102 -7.94 14.65 3.84
CA GLU A 102 -9.29 15.21 3.83
C GLU A 102 -10.21 14.50 2.80
N ALA A 103 -9.68 14.22 1.60
CA ALA A 103 -10.41 13.50 0.56
C ALA A 103 -10.71 12.04 0.95
N VAL A 104 -9.74 11.36 1.59
CA VAL A 104 -9.92 10.00 2.12
C VAL A 104 -10.97 9.98 3.20
N VAL A 105 -10.91 10.87 4.20
CA VAL A 105 -11.95 10.99 5.24
C VAL A 105 -13.33 11.17 4.61
N LYS A 106 -13.47 12.12 3.69
CA LYS A 106 -14.74 12.39 3.00
C LYS A 106 -15.26 11.15 2.26
N THR A 107 -14.39 10.45 1.55
CA THR A 107 -14.75 9.23 0.82
C THR A 107 -15.30 8.17 1.78
N MET A 108 -14.65 7.96 2.92
CA MET A 108 -15.08 6.98 3.92
C MET A 108 -16.36 7.43 4.64
N GLU A 109 -16.58 8.74 4.87
CA GLU A 109 -17.83 9.29 5.43
C GLU A 109 -19.03 9.08 4.47
N GLU A 110 -18.79 9.04 3.16
CA GLU A 110 -19.76 8.69 2.14
C GLU A 110 -20.02 7.17 2.00
N GLY A 111 -19.36 6.35 2.84
CA GLY A 111 -19.48 4.89 2.85
C GLY A 111 -18.79 4.22 1.66
N MET A 112 -17.78 4.87 1.08
CA MET A 112 -16.97 4.33 -0.02
C MET A 112 -15.56 3.95 0.47
N MET A 113 -14.95 2.96 -0.16
CA MET A 113 -13.56 2.59 0.08
C MET A 113 -12.64 3.46 -0.79
N PRO A 114 -11.70 4.20 -0.21
CA PRO A 114 -10.73 4.96 -0.99
C PRO A 114 -9.70 4.02 -1.65
N LEU A 115 -9.51 4.19 -2.95
CA LEU A 115 -8.43 3.63 -3.75
C LEU A 115 -7.59 4.79 -4.28
N VAL A 116 -6.42 5.00 -3.67
CA VAL A 116 -5.54 6.11 -4.01
C VAL A 116 -4.53 5.67 -5.07
N LEU A 117 -4.48 6.41 -6.17
CA LEU A 117 -3.48 6.22 -7.22
C LEU A 117 -2.40 7.27 -7.03
N GLY A 118 -1.22 6.82 -6.64
CA GLY A 118 -0.13 7.69 -6.25
C GLY A 118 0.79 8.11 -7.38
N GLY A 119 1.51 9.15 -7.05
CA GLY A 119 2.83 9.50 -7.47
C GLY A 119 3.87 8.87 -6.54
N ASP A 120 4.79 9.69 -5.98
CA ASP A 120 5.79 9.20 -5.02
C ASP A 120 5.18 8.82 -3.67
N HIS A 121 5.86 7.95 -2.93
CA HIS A 121 5.34 7.33 -1.71
C HIS A 121 5.10 8.30 -0.54
N SER A 122 5.57 9.56 -0.59
CA SER A 122 5.32 10.55 0.47
C SER A 122 3.83 10.82 0.69
N LEU A 123 2.98 10.63 -0.35
CA LEU A 123 1.53 10.80 -0.25
C LEU A 123 0.86 9.88 0.78
N ALA A 124 1.48 8.73 1.09
CA ALA A 124 0.99 7.76 2.05
C ALA A 124 0.82 8.35 3.47
N ALA A 125 1.64 9.35 3.81
CA ALA A 125 1.43 10.13 5.05
C ALA A 125 0.04 10.79 5.07
N GLY A 126 -0.53 11.13 3.90
CA GLY A 126 -1.87 11.69 3.75
C GLY A 126 -2.95 10.61 3.74
N SER A 127 -2.87 9.64 2.85
CA SER A 127 -3.89 8.61 2.64
C SER A 127 -4.14 7.77 3.90
N ALA A 128 -3.06 7.24 4.51
CA ALA A 128 -3.16 6.47 5.75
C ALA A 128 -3.60 7.35 6.94
N SER A 129 -3.17 8.64 7.00
CA SER A 129 -3.68 9.58 8.02
C SER A 129 -5.18 9.82 7.89
N GLY A 130 -5.71 9.91 6.66
CA GLY A 130 -7.13 10.08 6.43
C GLY A 130 -7.93 8.87 6.92
N ALA A 131 -7.48 7.65 6.59
CA ALA A 131 -8.09 6.43 7.08
C ALA A 131 -8.02 6.34 8.62
N ALA A 132 -6.87 6.65 9.20
CA ALA A 132 -6.69 6.66 10.66
C ALA A 132 -7.63 7.67 11.35
N GLU A 133 -7.78 8.88 10.80
CA GLU A 133 -8.67 9.91 11.34
C GLU A 133 -10.14 9.51 11.29
N PHE A 134 -10.59 8.88 10.19
CA PHE A 134 -11.96 8.39 10.07
C PHE A 134 -12.32 7.42 11.19
N TYR A 135 -11.44 6.45 11.49
CA TYR A 135 -11.66 5.48 12.57
C TYR A 135 -11.46 6.09 13.96
N ARG A 136 -10.47 6.97 14.13
CA ARG A 136 -10.24 7.69 15.39
C ARG A 136 -11.49 8.48 15.85
N ARG A 137 -12.18 9.15 14.92
CA ARG A 137 -13.45 9.85 15.21
C ARG A 137 -14.55 8.93 15.75
N ARG A 138 -14.41 7.62 15.52
CA ARG A 138 -15.33 6.57 15.97
C ARG A 138 -14.83 5.80 17.19
N GLY A 139 -13.70 6.25 17.77
CA GLY A 139 -13.07 5.57 18.91
C GLY A 139 -12.35 4.27 18.54
N GLU A 140 -12.10 4.05 17.25
CA GLU A 140 -11.45 2.86 16.71
C GLU A 140 -10.03 3.17 16.23
N LYS A 141 -9.24 2.11 16.00
CA LYS A 141 -7.91 2.16 15.44
C LYS A 141 -7.88 1.47 14.07
N ILE A 142 -6.90 1.81 13.25
CA ILE A 142 -6.60 1.11 12.00
C ILE A 142 -5.16 0.62 12.03
N GLY A 143 -4.88 -0.53 11.40
CA GLY A 143 -3.53 -1.00 11.14
C GLY A 143 -3.03 -0.58 9.77
N VAL A 144 -1.78 -0.93 9.46
CA VAL A 144 -1.21 -0.76 8.12
C VAL A 144 -0.44 -2.00 7.68
N ILE A 145 -0.59 -2.35 6.41
CA ILE A 145 0.25 -3.30 5.70
C ILE A 145 0.96 -2.54 4.58
N TRP A 146 2.28 -2.60 4.59
CA TRP A 146 3.15 -1.84 3.72
C TRP A 146 4.00 -2.79 2.89
N PHE A 147 3.79 -2.81 1.58
CA PHE A 147 4.57 -3.60 0.63
C PHE A 147 5.58 -2.69 -0.05
N ASP A 148 6.86 -2.98 0.11
CA ASP A 148 7.92 -2.08 -0.32
C ASP A 148 9.29 -2.80 -0.34
N ALA A 149 10.17 -2.40 -1.25
CA ALA A 149 11.58 -2.77 -1.22
C ALA A 149 12.34 -2.06 -0.09
N HIS A 150 11.88 -0.86 0.30
CA HIS A 150 12.45 0.04 1.28
C HIS A 150 11.66 0.01 2.59
N ALA A 151 12.12 0.75 3.58
CA ALA A 151 11.37 0.85 4.83
C ALA A 151 10.55 2.14 4.95
N ASP A 152 10.89 3.16 4.18
CA ASP A 152 10.31 4.51 4.25
C ASP A 152 10.31 5.08 5.67
N PHE A 153 11.38 4.75 6.39
CA PHE A 153 11.52 4.98 7.83
C PHE A 153 12.59 6.02 8.17
N ASN A 154 12.99 6.82 7.18
CA ASN A 154 13.87 7.95 7.39
C ASN A 154 13.14 9.14 8.06
N THR A 155 13.92 10.01 8.65
CA THR A 155 13.53 11.34 9.14
C THR A 155 14.46 12.37 8.51
N PRO A 156 14.18 13.67 8.59
CA PRO A 156 15.12 14.69 8.08
C PRO A 156 16.54 14.58 8.69
N GLU A 157 16.64 14.05 9.92
CA GLU A 157 17.94 13.87 10.59
C GLU A 157 18.70 12.66 10.07
N SER A 158 18.02 11.59 9.67
CA SER A 158 18.64 10.33 9.22
C SER A 158 18.78 10.24 7.70
N SER A 159 17.94 10.95 6.94
CA SER A 159 17.97 10.90 5.48
C SER A 159 19.29 11.40 4.91
N LEU A 160 19.88 10.60 4.00
CA LEU A 160 21.08 10.96 3.26
C LEU A 160 20.77 11.83 2.03
N SER A 161 19.62 11.62 1.42
CA SER A 161 19.19 12.30 0.18
C SER A 161 18.31 13.53 0.41
N GLY A 162 17.64 13.62 1.56
CA GLY A 162 16.59 14.60 1.79
C GLY A 162 15.28 14.31 1.05
N ASN A 163 15.17 13.17 0.39
CA ASN A 163 13.95 12.76 -0.31
C ASN A 163 12.85 12.36 0.68
N VAL A 164 11.72 13.03 0.58
CA VAL A 164 10.62 12.87 1.54
C VAL A 164 9.84 11.57 1.32
N HIS A 165 9.89 10.98 0.11
CA HIS A 165 9.21 9.71 -0.15
C HIS A 165 9.76 8.56 0.73
N GLY A 166 10.99 8.62 1.21
CA GLY A 166 11.55 7.67 2.17
C GLY A 166 11.20 7.97 3.65
N MET A 167 10.19 8.79 3.94
CA MET A 167 9.84 9.22 5.32
C MET A 167 8.40 8.92 5.77
N PRO A 168 7.46 8.53 4.90
CA PRO A 168 6.04 8.53 5.26
C PRO A 168 5.69 7.51 6.33
N LEU A 169 6.28 6.31 6.34
CA LEU A 169 5.98 5.33 7.37
C LEU A 169 6.51 5.75 8.75
N ALA A 170 7.69 6.36 8.82
CA ALA A 170 8.19 6.96 10.06
C ALA A 170 7.24 8.05 10.56
N ALA A 171 6.74 8.92 9.66
CA ALA A 171 5.79 9.98 10.01
C ALA A 171 4.47 9.41 10.57
N LEU A 172 3.93 8.36 9.97
CA LEU A 172 2.72 7.69 10.45
C LEU A 172 2.88 7.11 11.86
N LEU A 173 4.08 6.64 12.20
CA LEU A 173 4.41 6.14 13.54
C LEU A 173 4.87 7.26 14.50
N GLY A 174 4.86 8.53 14.07
CA GLY A 174 5.11 9.70 14.91
C GLY A 174 6.58 10.14 14.98
N LEU A 175 7.46 9.65 14.09
CA LEU A 175 8.88 10.00 14.07
C LEU A 175 9.26 10.99 12.97
N GLY A 176 8.43 11.19 11.97
CA GLY A 176 8.72 12.06 10.84
C GLY A 176 8.59 13.56 11.13
N PRO A 177 8.77 14.41 10.10
CA PRO A 177 8.57 15.83 10.24
C PRO A 177 7.12 16.16 10.59
N ASP A 178 6.94 17.19 11.44
CA ASP A 178 5.63 17.58 11.98
C ASP A 178 4.55 17.81 10.93
N GLY A 179 4.91 18.35 9.76
CA GLY A 179 3.98 18.59 8.65
C GLY A 179 3.32 17.29 8.12
N LEU A 180 4.02 16.16 8.20
CA LEU A 180 3.50 14.84 7.82
C LEU A 180 2.94 14.09 9.05
N ALA A 181 3.72 14.04 10.14
CA ALA A 181 3.35 13.27 11.32
C ALA A 181 2.09 13.81 12.02
N LYS A 182 1.88 15.14 12.02
CA LYS A 182 0.79 15.79 12.77
C LYS A 182 -0.39 16.26 11.91
N ILE A 183 -0.63 15.66 10.74
CA ILE A 183 -1.88 15.87 9.99
C ILE A 183 -3.06 15.64 10.96
N PHE A 184 -4.07 16.52 10.95
CA PHE A 184 -5.15 16.58 11.95
C PHE A 184 -4.71 16.84 13.40
N GLY A 185 -3.47 17.31 13.65
CA GLY A 185 -3.01 17.80 14.96
C GLY A 185 -2.59 16.74 15.97
N TYR A 186 -2.41 15.47 15.57
CA TYR A 186 -1.98 14.40 16.48
C TYR A 186 -0.98 13.44 15.83
N ALA A 187 -0.20 12.75 16.64
CA ALA A 187 0.70 11.65 16.27
C ALA A 187 0.84 10.69 17.48
N PRO A 188 1.13 9.40 17.26
CA PRO A 188 1.17 8.71 15.98
C PRO A 188 -0.22 8.52 15.35
N LYS A 189 -0.27 8.25 14.04
CA LYS A 189 -1.49 7.87 13.34
C LYS A 189 -1.82 6.40 13.52
N ILE A 190 -0.78 5.59 13.44
CA ILE A 190 -0.83 4.12 13.51
C ILE A 190 0.16 3.66 14.58
N ALA A 191 -0.21 2.64 15.34
CA ALA A 191 0.68 2.06 16.33
C ALA A 191 1.67 1.09 15.66
N ALA A 192 2.93 1.08 16.07
CA ALA A 192 3.93 0.13 15.60
C ALA A 192 3.47 -1.34 15.75
N ALA A 193 2.71 -1.64 16.82
CA ALA A 193 2.14 -2.97 17.07
C ALA A 193 1.03 -3.38 16.07
N ASN A 194 0.54 -2.44 15.24
CA ASN A 194 -0.45 -2.67 14.19
C ASN A 194 0.09 -2.34 12.80
N THR A 195 1.42 -2.36 12.63
CA THR A 195 2.12 -2.07 11.38
C THR A 195 2.89 -3.31 10.95
N ALA A 196 2.73 -3.73 9.70
CA ALA A 196 3.50 -4.79 9.07
C ALA A 196 4.15 -4.27 7.79
N LEU A 197 5.46 -4.42 7.65
CA LEU A 197 6.27 -4.04 6.50
C LEU A 197 6.77 -5.31 5.81
N ILE A 198 6.54 -5.46 4.51
CA ILE A 198 6.72 -6.72 3.77
C ILE A 198 7.58 -6.52 2.53
N GLY A 199 8.63 -7.34 2.38
CA GLY A 199 9.45 -7.43 1.17
C GLY A 199 10.71 -6.58 1.18
N VAL A 200 11.02 -6.01 2.32
CA VAL A 200 12.17 -5.11 2.51
C VAL A 200 13.48 -5.80 2.14
N ARG A 201 14.29 -5.11 1.36
CA ARG A 201 15.59 -5.61 0.93
C ARG A 201 16.65 -4.52 0.77
N ASP A 202 16.26 -3.24 0.85
CA ASP A 202 17.19 -2.11 0.89
C ASP A 202 16.81 -1.15 2.02
N ILE A 203 17.62 -1.16 3.09
CA ILE A 203 17.44 -0.33 4.30
C ILE A 203 18.76 0.28 4.71
N ASP A 204 18.82 1.57 4.88
CA ASP A 204 20.00 2.24 5.39
C ASP A 204 20.17 2.14 6.92
N ALA A 205 21.30 2.63 7.43
CA ALA A 205 21.61 2.53 8.86
C ALA A 205 20.70 3.43 9.72
N GLY A 206 20.28 4.58 9.19
CA GLY A 206 19.38 5.52 9.86
C GLY A 206 17.97 4.95 10.01
N GLU A 207 17.46 4.31 8.96
CA GLU A 207 16.18 3.62 8.99
C GLU A 207 16.16 2.47 10.00
N ARG A 208 17.21 1.63 10.02
CA ARG A 208 17.31 0.53 11.00
C ARG A 208 17.23 1.02 12.44
N GLU A 209 17.86 2.16 12.73
CA GLU A 209 17.79 2.75 14.07
C GLU A 209 16.41 3.32 14.37
N ASN A 210 15.79 4.01 13.42
CA ASN A 210 14.46 4.55 13.58
C ASN A 210 13.39 3.44 13.75
N ILE A 211 13.50 2.34 13.01
CA ILE A 211 12.64 1.14 13.16
C ILE A 211 12.72 0.60 14.59
N ARG A 212 13.95 0.43 15.13
CA ARG A 212 14.14 -0.02 16.52
C ARG A 212 13.54 0.96 17.53
N ARG A 213 13.77 2.26 17.33
CA ARG A 213 13.26 3.33 18.20
C ARG A 213 11.73 3.40 18.21
N ALA A 214 11.09 3.14 17.07
CA ALA A 214 9.65 3.06 16.96
C ALA A 214 9.05 1.79 17.59
N GLY A 215 9.87 0.77 17.85
CA GLY A 215 9.40 -0.54 18.31
C GLY A 215 8.64 -1.33 17.25
N LEU A 216 8.90 -1.06 15.95
CA LEU A 216 8.34 -1.81 14.85
C LEU A 216 9.04 -3.18 14.76
N THR A 217 8.29 -4.25 14.99
CA THR A 217 8.81 -5.63 15.04
C THR A 217 8.35 -6.51 13.88
N ALA A 218 7.21 -6.18 13.26
CA ALA A 218 6.69 -6.92 12.13
C ALA A 218 7.29 -6.35 10.82
N VAL A 219 8.55 -6.68 10.59
CA VAL A 219 9.29 -6.34 9.37
C VAL A 219 9.74 -7.64 8.73
N TYR A 220 9.20 -7.94 7.58
CA TYR A 220 9.44 -9.17 6.81
C TYR A 220 10.26 -8.82 5.57
N THR A 221 11.48 -9.33 5.54
CA THR A 221 12.40 -9.18 4.40
C THR A 221 12.05 -10.16 3.28
N MET A 222 12.60 -9.95 2.08
CA MET A 222 12.50 -10.97 1.02
C MET A 222 13.04 -12.33 1.47
N ARG A 223 14.08 -12.35 2.32
CA ARG A 223 14.58 -13.60 2.91
C ARG A 223 13.52 -14.32 3.75
N ASP A 224 12.71 -13.60 4.53
CA ASP A 224 11.62 -14.22 5.29
C ASP A 224 10.58 -14.84 4.37
N ILE A 225 10.31 -14.21 3.21
CA ILE A 225 9.42 -14.74 2.18
C ILE A 225 10.03 -16.00 1.55
N ASP A 226 11.31 -15.99 1.20
CA ASP A 226 12.01 -17.15 0.64
C ASP A 226 12.02 -18.37 1.59
N GLU A 227 12.28 -18.12 2.89
CA GLU A 227 12.41 -19.21 3.88
C GLU A 227 11.05 -19.74 4.35
N ARG A 228 10.00 -18.91 4.40
CA ARG A 228 8.70 -19.24 5.03
C ARG A 228 7.54 -19.34 4.04
N GLY A 229 7.72 -18.77 2.85
CA GLY A 229 6.70 -18.61 1.83
C GLY A 229 5.77 -17.42 2.08
N MET A 230 5.27 -16.81 1.00
CA MET A 230 4.40 -15.63 1.01
C MET A 230 3.17 -15.80 1.91
N ARG A 231 2.52 -16.98 1.90
CA ARG A 231 1.31 -17.24 2.72
C ARG A 231 1.57 -17.05 4.21
N ALA A 232 2.64 -17.65 4.74
CA ALA A 232 2.95 -17.58 6.18
C ALA A 232 3.26 -16.14 6.61
N VAL A 233 3.99 -15.39 5.79
CA VAL A 233 4.29 -13.97 6.03
C VAL A 233 3.01 -13.15 6.02
N MET A 234 2.13 -13.35 5.04
CA MET A 234 0.86 -12.62 4.95
C MET A 234 -0.08 -12.92 6.12
N GLU A 235 -0.23 -14.18 6.53
CA GLU A 235 -1.08 -14.55 7.68
C GLU A 235 -0.61 -13.87 8.98
N GLU A 236 0.69 -13.79 9.20
CA GLU A 236 1.25 -13.08 10.34
C GLU A 236 1.07 -11.55 10.23
N ALA A 237 1.34 -10.96 9.07
CA ALA A 237 1.16 -9.53 8.82
C ALA A 237 -0.30 -9.09 9.02
N LEU A 238 -1.25 -9.87 8.51
CA LEU A 238 -2.69 -9.64 8.69
C LEU A 238 -3.10 -9.73 10.16
N SER A 239 -2.57 -10.73 10.88
CA SER A 239 -2.79 -10.84 12.33
C SER A 239 -2.25 -9.65 13.11
N VAL A 240 -1.09 -9.11 12.72
CA VAL A 240 -0.50 -7.91 13.34
C VAL A 240 -1.35 -6.67 13.05
N ALA A 241 -1.64 -6.39 11.78
CA ALA A 241 -2.37 -5.20 11.37
C ALA A 241 -3.83 -5.20 11.86
N GLY A 242 -4.47 -6.37 11.88
CA GLY A 242 -5.88 -6.53 12.28
C GLY A 242 -6.11 -6.58 13.79
N ARG A 243 -5.07 -6.74 14.62
CA ARG A 243 -5.23 -6.98 16.07
C ARG A 243 -5.79 -5.78 16.81
N GLY A 244 -7.06 -5.85 17.20
CA GLY A 244 -7.74 -4.79 17.96
C GLY A 244 -7.94 -3.51 17.14
N THR A 245 -8.06 -3.64 15.82
CA THR A 245 -8.33 -2.56 14.86
C THR A 245 -9.64 -2.80 14.13
N ALA A 246 -10.16 -1.79 13.46
CA ALA A 246 -11.33 -1.89 12.58
C ALA A 246 -10.98 -2.50 11.20
N GLY A 247 -9.71 -2.81 10.97
CA GLY A 247 -9.12 -3.27 9.74
C GLY A 247 -7.82 -2.53 9.46
N TYR A 248 -7.37 -2.52 8.21
CA TYR A 248 -6.07 -1.92 7.86
C TYR A 248 -6.13 -1.15 6.55
N HIS A 249 -5.26 -0.16 6.45
CA HIS A 249 -4.84 0.48 5.22
C HIS A 249 -3.76 -0.39 4.56
N VAL A 250 -3.79 -0.50 3.25
CA VAL A 250 -2.77 -1.19 2.46
C VAL A 250 -2.05 -0.19 1.59
N SER A 251 -0.73 -0.11 1.73
CA SER A 251 0.14 0.66 0.85
C SER A 251 0.94 -0.31 -0.02
N LEU A 252 0.83 -0.18 -1.33
CA LEU A 252 1.53 -0.97 -2.32
C LEU A 252 2.47 -0.09 -3.13
N ASP A 253 3.76 -0.11 -2.76
CA ASP A 253 4.82 0.40 -3.61
C ASP A 253 5.11 -0.60 -4.74
N MET A 254 5.10 -0.13 -5.98
CA MET A 254 5.37 -1.01 -7.12
C MET A 254 6.83 -1.45 -7.21
N ASP A 255 7.76 -0.80 -6.47
CA ASP A 255 9.15 -1.26 -6.38
C ASP A 255 9.34 -2.46 -5.45
N TRP A 256 8.30 -2.84 -4.66
CA TRP A 256 8.24 -4.12 -3.98
C TRP A 256 8.41 -5.31 -4.92
N ILE A 257 7.86 -5.19 -6.12
CA ILE A 257 7.95 -6.20 -7.18
C ILE A 257 9.38 -6.23 -7.75
N ASP A 258 9.80 -7.39 -8.25
CA ASP A 258 11.08 -7.46 -8.95
C ASP A 258 11.07 -6.60 -10.22
N PRO A 259 12.15 -5.84 -10.51
CA PRO A 259 12.21 -5.01 -11.72
C PRO A 259 12.08 -5.77 -13.05
N GLU A 260 12.23 -7.09 -13.05
CA GLU A 260 11.93 -7.92 -14.24
C GLU A 260 10.42 -7.92 -14.55
N ASP A 261 9.56 -7.80 -13.55
CA ASP A 261 8.10 -7.74 -13.70
C ASP A 261 7.56 -6.29 -13.69
N ALA A 262 8.12 -5.40 -12.86
CA ALA A 262 7.73 -3.99 -12.72
C ALA A 262 8.93 -3.04 -12.99
N PRO A 263 9.34 -2.83 -14.25
CA PRO A 263 10.49 -1.97 -14.57
C PRO A 263 10.24 -0.48 -14.38
N GLY A 264 8.98 -0.04 -14.39
CA GLY A 264 8.57 1.37 -14.36
C GLY A 264 8.46 1.92 -12.93
N VAL A 265 9.54 1.86 -12.14
CA VAL A 265 9.61 2.41 -10.77
C VAL A 265 10.84 3.29 -10.59
N GLY A 266 10.74 4.29 -9.72
CA GLY A 266 11.81 5.28 -9.50
C GLY A 266 13.08 4.69 -8.88
N THR A 267 12.92 3.77 -7.95
CA THR A 267 13.95 3.19 -7.10
C THR A 267 13.98 1.66 -7.16
N PRO A 268 14.29 1.07 -8.34
CA PRO A 268 14.22 -0.38 -8.53
C PRO A 268 15.30 -1.11 -7.73
N VAL A 269 14.93 -2.15 -6.98
CA VAL A 269 15.83 -3.04 -6.25
C VAL A 269 15.60 -4.48 -6.72
N ARG A 270 16.64 -5.20 -7.13
CA ARG A 270 16.54 -6.60 -7.55
C ARG A 270 16.21 -7.55 -6.40
N GLY A 271 15.65 -8.71 -6.71
CA GLY A 271 15.27 -9.73 -5.74
C GLY A 271 13.94 -9.39 -5.05
N GLY A 272 13.02 -8.77 -5.76
CA GLY A 272 11.68 -8.44 -5.30
C GLY A 272 10.70 -9.60 -5.39
N ALA A 273 9.45 -9.33 -5.01
CA ALA A 273 8.37 -10.29 -5.17
C ALA A 273 8.17 -10.62 -6.66
N THR A 274 8.05 -11.90 -6.95
CA THR A 274 7.69 -12.37 -8.28
C THR A 274 6.22 -12.06 -8.59
N TYR A 275 5.86 -12.05 -9.87
CA TYR A 275 4.47 -11.91 -10.31
C TYR A 275 3.49 -12.79 -9.50
N ARG A 276 3.83 -14.07 -9.27
CA ARG A 276 2.93 -14.98 -8.54
C ARG A 276 2.89 -14.75 -7.05
N GLU A 277 3.98 -14.39 -6.41
CA GLU A 277 4.00 -14.02 -4.99
C GLU A 277 3.17 -12.77 -4.74
N ALA A 278 3.28 -11.78 -5.63
CA ALA A 278 2.51 -10.55 -5.54
C ALA A 278 0.99 -10.82 -5.68
N HIS A 279 0.58 -11.59 -6.66
CA HIS A 279 -0.82 -12.00 -6.80
C HIS A 279 -1.32 -12.78 -5.59
N LEU A 280 -0.52 -13.74 -5.08
CA LEU A 280 -0.90 -14.52 -3.90
C LEU A 280 -1.10 -13.64 -2.66
N ALA A 281 -0.23 -12.64 -2.45
CA ALA A 281 -0.39 -11.69 -1.36
C ALA A 281 -1.71 -10.92 -1.47
N MET A 282 -2.04 -10.42 -2.66
CA MET A 282 -3.30 -9.68 -2.91
C MET A 282 -4.54 -10.58 -2.79
N GLU A 283 -4.46 -11.83 -3.27
CA GLU A 283 -5.52 -12.83 -3.10
C GLU A 283 -5.79 -13.12 -1.62
N ILE A 284 -4.75 -13.24 -0.80
CA ILE A 284 -4.86 -13.44 0.66
C ILE A 284 -5.47 -12.21 1.35
N LEU A 285 -5.12 -10.99 0.93
CA LEU A 285 -5.74 -9.74 1.40
C LEU A 285 -7.25 -9.74 1.15
N ALA A 286 -7.66 -10.10 -0.08
CA ALA A 286 -9.06 -10.19 -0.47
C ALA A 286 -9.83 -11.21 0.37
N ASP A 287 -9.26 -12.41 0.57
CA ASP A 287 -9.87 -13.47 1.37
C ASP A 287 -10.02 -13.09 2.86
N HIS A 288 -9.10 -12.27 3.39
CA HIS A 288 -9.17 -11.79 4.77
C HIS A 288 -10.27 -10.73 5.00
N GLY A 289 -10.58 -9.91 3.99
CA GLY A 289 -11.74 -9.01 3.97
C GLY A 289 -11.71 -7.83 4.94
N GLN A 290 -10.58 -7.49 5.54
CA GLN A 290 -10.45 -6.38 6.49
C GLN A 290 -9.70 -5.15 5.92
N MET A 291 -9.45 -5.11 4.63
CA MET A 291 -8.92 -3.93 3.96
C MET A 291 -9.96 -2.79 4.01
N ARG A 292 -9.53 -1.60 4.40
CA ARG A 292 -10.39 -0.41 4.56
C ARG A 292 -10.05 0.71 3.60
N SER A 293 -8.84 0.74 3.12
CA SER A 293 -8.34 1.64 2.08
C SER A 293 -7.13 1.00 1.42
N PHE A 294 -6.90 1.36 0.17
CA PHE A 294 -5.80 0.82 -0.63
C PHE A 294 -5.15 1.94 -1.43
N GLU A 295 -3.84 1.91 -1.52
CA GLU A 295 -3.11 2.80 -2.43
C GLU A 295 -2.07 2.04 -3.23
N ILE A 296 -1.79 2.56 -4.42
CA ILE A 296 -0.73 2.09 -5.33
C ILE A 296 0.14 3.30 -5.63
N VAL A 297 1.45 3.17 -5.41
CA VAL A 297 2.42 4.26 -5.54
C VAL A 297 3.63 3.88 -6.38
N GLU A 298 4.45 4.89 -6.73
CA GLU A 298 5.74 4.79 -7.42
C GLU A 298 5.68 4.23 -8.86
N VAL A 299 4.50 4.18 -9.48
CA VAL A 299 4.40 3.88 -10.93
C VAL A 299 4.98 5.03 -11.74
N ASN A 300 6.04 4.77 -12.50
CA ASN A 300 6.72 5.77 -13.33
C ASN A 300 6.68 5.39 -14.83
N PRO A 301 5.70 5.88 -15.57
CA PRO A 301 5.54 5.53 -16.98
C PRO A 301 6.63 6.11 -17.89
N VAL A 302 7.44 7.07 -17.42
CA VAL A 302 8.56 7.64 -18.21
C VAL A 302 9.67 6.62 -18.45
N ILE A 303 9.86 5.71 -17.48
CA ILE A 303 10.92 4.69 -17.52
C ILE A 303 10.37 3.27 -17.66
N ASP A 304 9.05 3.15 -17.83
CA ASP A 304 8.35 1.88 -17.99
C ASP A 304 8.43 1.36 -19.44
N GLU A 305 8.19 0.08 -19.61
CA GLU A 305 8.10 -0.59 -20.91
C GLU A 305 6.63 -0.75 -21.30
N HIS A 306 6.13 0.09 -22.19
CA HIS A 306 4.76 0.02 -22.73
C HIS A 306 3.66 -0.02 -21.64
N ASN A 307 3.83 0.70 -20.55
CA ASN A 307 2.90 0.77 -19.42
C ASN A 307 2.77 -0.55 -18.62
N ARG A 308 3.74 -1.44 -18.72
CA ARG A 308 3.74 -2.79 -18.12
C ARG A 308 3.57 -2.76 -16.61
N THR A 309 4.23 -1.83 -15.91
CA THR A 309 4.14 -1.68 -14.46
C THR A 309 2.74 -1.23 -14.04
N ALA A 310 2.13 -0.30 -14.78
CA ALA A 310 0.76 0.12 -14.51
C ALA A 310 -0.27 -0.98 -14.82
N ASP A 311 -0.06 -1.77 -15.87
CA ASP A 311 -0.89 -2.94 -16.17
C ASP A 311 -0.84 -3.97 -15.03
N LEU A 312 0.36 -4.26 -14.51
CA LEU A 312 0.54 -5.14 -13.36
C LEU A 312 -0.10 -4.55 -12.09
N ALA A 313 0.04 -3.25 -11.85
CA ALA A 313 -0.62 -2.57 -10.73
C ALA A 313 -2.14 -2.76 -10.74
N VAL A 314 -2.75 -2.66 -11.93
CA VAL A 314 -4.20 -2.92 -12.11
C VAL A 314 -4.54 -4.39 -11.88
N GLU A 315 -3.70 -5.32 -12.32
CA GLU A 315 -3.91 -6.75 -12.09
C GLU A 315 -3.85 -7.10 -10.59
N LEU A 316 -2.89 -6.53 -9.87
CA LEU A 316 -2.75 -6.70 -8.42
C LEU A 316 -3.93 -6.06 -7.67
N ALA A 317 -4.37 -4.86 -8.07
CA ALA A 317 -5.58 -4.27 -7.53
C ALA A 317 -6.80 -5.19 -7.72
N CYS A 318 -7.00 -5.73 -8.92
CA CYS A 318 -8.08 -6.68 -9.17
C CYS A 318 -8.01 -7.90 -8.23
N SER A 319 -6.80 -8.45 -7.99
CA SER A 319 -6.63 -9.56 -7.04
C SER A 319 -6.95 -9.15 -5.61
N ALA A 320 -6.52 -7.96 -5.17
CA ALA A 320 -6.84 -7.41 -3.85
C ALA A 320 -8.34 -7.13 -3.65
N PHE A 321 -9.06 -6.89 -4.73
CA PHE A 321 -10.51 -6.72 -4.77
C PHE A 321 -11.27 -7.99 -5.18
N GLY A 322 -10.66 -9.16 -5.07
CA GLY A 322 -11.34 -10.45 -5.11
C GLY A 322 -11.43 -11.12 -6.47
N LYS A 323 -10.61 -10.72 -7.46
CA LYS A 323 -10.51 -11.46 -8.72
C LYS A 323 -10.06 -12.89 -8.47
N LYS A 324 -10.86 -13.87 -8.90
CA LYS A 324 -10.56 -15.31 -8.83
C LYS A 324 -10.67 -15.94 -10.22
N ILE A 325 -10.01 -17.09 -10.38
CA ILE A 325 -10.10 -17.89 -11.62
C ILE A 325 -11.32 -18.81 -11.56
N LEU A 326 -11.64 -19.34 -10.37
CA LEU A 326 -12.76 -20.25 -10.10
C LEU A 326 -13.52 -19.81 -8.86
#